data_ace46e26e188280072e854af1e49eedb
#
_entry.id   ace46e26e188280072e854af1e49eedb
#
_cell.length_a   1.000
_cell.length_b   1.000
_cell.length_c   1.000
_cell.angle_alpha   90.00
_cell.angle_beta   90.00
_cell.angle_gamma   90.00
#
_symmetry.space_group_name_H-M   'P 1'
#
loop_
_entity.id
_entity.type
_entity.pdbx_description
1 polymer ?
#
loop_
_entity_poly.entity_id
_entity_poly.type
_entity_poly.pdbx_seq_one_letter_code
_entity_poly.pdbx_strand_id
1 'polypeptide(L)'
;MRMANIDDQEIKKFSDIAEDWWNEDGDFKPLHIINPLRANYIKSKTKLEGKKVLDVGCGGGLLSEALHDFGADVTGIDAAGPGIEVAKIHAKNDNKNIKYFEITAEELNLKESGSFDIVTCLEVLEHVPDPKSLVATCIDLLKPGGVLFLSTINKNPRSWITAIVGAEYIFNLLPKGTHEFDKFIKPSSLASFVRDANAEVIETKGMFYNPITHKAKLNNDLSVNYLMYARKL
;
A
#
# COMPACT_ATOMS: atom_id res chain seq x y z
N MET A 1 18.07 -13.32 15.67
CA MET A 1 16.96 -13.50 14.74
C MET A 1 16.04 -12.30 14.93
N ARG A 2 15.95 -11.35 13.97
CA ARG A 2 14.91 -10.31 14.06
C ARG A 2 13.56 -11.02 13.89
N MET A 3 12.62 -10.80 14.79
CA MET A 3 11.24 -11.28 14.60
C MET A 3 10.70 -10.62 13.33
N ALA A 4 9.90 -11.36 12.55
CA ALA A 4 9.25 -10.81 11.37
C ALA A 4 8.37 -9.62 11.79
N ASN A 5 8.37 -8.57 10.96
CA ASN A 5 7.55 -7.35 11.21
C ASN A 5 6.11 -7.58 10.71
N ILE A 6 5.47 -8.59 11.28
CA ILE A 6 4.10 -9.03 10.93
C ILE A 6 3.23 -9.10 12.19
N ASP A 7 1.94 -8.88 12.00
CA ASP A 7 0.89 -9.07 12.99
C ASP A 7 -0.01 -10.24 12.51
N ASP A 8 0.06 -11.38 13.17
CA ASP A 8 -0.67 -12.59 12.78
C ASP A 8 -2.19 -12.39 12.77
N GLN A 9 -2.72 -11.47 13.59
CA GLN A 9 -4.15 -11.16 13.62
C GLN A 9 -4.55 -10.37 12.36
N GLU A 10 -3.71 -9.45 11.93
CA GLU A 10 -3.91 -8.71 10.68
C GLU A 10 -3.83 -9.64 9.47
N ILE A 11 -2.81 -10.52 9.40
CA ILE A 11 -2.70 -11.51 8.34
C ILE A 11 -3.97 -12.37 8.26
N LYS A 12 -4.48 -12.84 9.40
CA LYS A 12 -5.70 -13.63 9.43
C LYS A 12 -6.91 -12.86 8.90
N LYS A 13 -7.11 -11.61 9.32
CA LYS A 13 -8.22 -10.77 8.84
C LYS A 13 -8.25 -10.67 7.30
N PHE A 14 -7.10 -10.34 6.69
CA PHE A 14 -7.00 -10.23 5.23
C PHE A 14 -7.14 -11.58 4.53
N SER A 15 -6.66 -12.66 5.15
CA SER A 15 -6.82 -14.02 4.61
C SER A 15 -8.28 -14.44 4.54
N ASP A 16 -9.06 -14.13 5.59
CA ASP A 16 -10.47 -14.55 5.70
C ASP A 16 -11.38 -13.88 4.64
N ILE A 17 -10.96 -12.75 4.04
CA ILE A 17 -11.73 -11.99 3.05
C ILE A 17 -11.09 -12.03 1.64
N ALA A 18 -10.01 -12.77 1.47
CA ALA A 18 -9.20 -12.72 0.24
C ALA A 18 -9.98 -13.12 -1.03
N GLU A 19 -10.92 -14.07 -0.94
CA GLU A 19 -11.70 -14.54 -2.10
C GLU A 19 -12.57 -13.43 -2.73
N ASP A 20 -12.97 -12.42 -1.94
CA ASP A 20 -13.81 -11.31 -2.40
C ASP A 20 -13.01 -10.13 -2.98
N TRP A 21 -11.68 -10.24 -3.10
CA TRP A 21 -10.78 -9.13 -3.44
C TRP A 21 -11.12 -8.43 -4.75
N TRP A 22 -11.56 -9.19 -5.76
CA TRP A 22 -11.90 -8.68 -7.08
C TRP A 22 -13.40 -8.42 -7.29
N ASN A 23 -14.21 -8.56 -6.25
CA ASN A 23 -15.61 -8.18 -6.28
C ASN A 23 -15.75 -6.65 -6.12
N GLU A 24 -16.00 -5.96 -7.22
CA GLU A 24 -16.14 -4.48 -7.26
C GLU A 24 -17.32 -3.95 -6.42
N ASP A 25 -18.27 -4.81 -6.07
CA ASP A 25 -19.42 -4.49 -5.23
C ASP A 25 -19.30 -5.03 -3.79
N GLY A 26 -18.23 -5.77 -3.48
CA GLY A 26 -17.93 -6.34 -2.17
C GLY A 26 -17.23 -5.38 -1.20
N ASP A 27 -16.65 -5.96 -0.17
CA ASP A 27 -15.96 -5.21 0.90
C ASP A 27 -14.77 -4.39 0.39
N PHE A 28 -14.16 -4.80 -0.73
CA PHE A 28 -13.04 -4.10 -1.36
C PHE A 28 -13.45 -3.00 -2.35
N LYS A 29 -14.76 -2.70 -2.51
CA LYS A 29 -15.25 -1.63 -3.39
C LYS A 29 -14.51 -0.29 -3.22
N PRO A 30 -14.21 0.21 -2.00
CA PRO A 30 -13.44 1.43 -1.83
C PRO A 30 -12.05 1.35 -2.47
N LEU A 31 -11.38 0.20 -2.39
CA LEU A 31 -10.06 0.00 -3.01
C LEU A 31 -10.15 0.04 -4.55
N HIS A 32 -11.17 -0.58 -5.14
CA HIS A 32 -11.40 -0.51 -6.60
C HIS A 32 -11.58 0.93 -7.09
N ILE A 33 -12.28 1.76 -6.31
CA ILE A 33 -12.51 3.18 -6.66
C ILE A 33 -11.26 4.03 -6.51
N ILE A 34 -10.44 3.79 -5.47
CA ILE A 34 -9.23 4.59 -5.23
C ILE A 34 -8.01 4.11 -6.01
N ASN A 35 -7.98 2.86 -6.43
CA ASN A 35 -6.82 2.27 -7.12
C ASN A 35 -6.44 3.00 -8.42
N PRO A 36 -7.36 3.35 -9.34
CA PRO A 36 -7.03 4.14 -10.52
C PRO A 36 -6.40 5.50 -10.18
N LEU A 37 -6.84 6.11 -9.07
CA LEU A 37 -6.30 7.38 -8.60
C LEU A 37 -4.85 7.25 -8.14
N ARG A 38 -4.55 6.18 -7.38
CA ARG A 38 -3.19 5.84 -6.91
C ARG A 38 -2.26 5.53 -8.09
N ALA A 39 -2.69 4.64 -8.97
CA ALA A 39 -1.91 4.23 -10.14
C ALA A 39 -1.60 5.39 -11.09
N ASN A 40 -2.59 6.25 -11.38
CA ASN A 40 -2.38 7.45 -12.18
C ASN A 40 -1.48 8.48 -11.48
N TYR A 41 -1.57 8.63 -10.16
CA TYR A 41 -0.65 9.48 -9.41
C TYR A 41 0.79 8.99 -9.55
N ILE A 42 1.06 7.71 -9.35
CA ILE A 42 2.38 7.10 -9.51
C ILE A 42 2.89 7.34 -10.94
N LYS A 43 2.07 7.03 -11.96
CA LYS A 43 2.40 7.27 -13.38
C LYS A 43 2.74 8.74 -13.68
N SER A 44 2.09 9.69 -13.00
CA SER A 44 2.35 11.12 -13.18
C SER A 44 3.69 11.58 -12.61
N LYS A 45 4.28 10.81 -11.68
CA LYS A 45 5.52 11.18 -10.97
C LYS A 45 6.76 10.49 -11.53
N THR A 46 6.61 9.34 -12.17
CA THR A 46 7.74 8.57 -12.68
C THR A 46 7.35 7.77 -13.93
N LYS A 47 8.33 7.50 -14.80
CA LYS A 47 8.12 6.60 -15.93
C LYS A 47 8.01 5.17 -15.41
N LEU A 48 6.97 4.43 -15.83
CA LEU A 48 6.72 3.04 -15.41
C LEU A 48 7.24 2.03 -16.44
N GLU A 49 7.16 2.36 -17.75
CA GLU A 49 7.52 1.45 -18.81
C GLU A 49 8.95 0.92 -18.67
N GLY A 50 9.09 -0.40 -18.59
CA GLY A 50 10.35 -1.13 -18.44
C GLY A 50 11.02 -0.97 -17.07
N LYS A 51 10.36 -0.36 -16.08
CA LYS A 51 10.86 -0.20 -14.71
C LYS A 51 10.55 -1.41 -13.86
N LYS A 52 11.50 -1.81 -13.02
CA LYS A 52 11.28 -2.83 -11.99
C LYS A 52 10.54 -2.20 -10.82
N VAL A 53 9.32 -2.64 -10.59
CA VAL A 53 8.45 -2.16 -9.52
C VAL A 53 8.23 -3.26 -8.50
N LEU A 54 8.38 -2.93 -7.21
CA LEU A 54 7.97 -3.77 -6.10
C LEU A 54 6.72 -3.19 -5.45
N ASP A 55 5.67 -4.00 -5.35
CA ASP A 55 4.44 -3.67 -4.62
C ASP A 55 4.42 -4.45 -3.30
N VAL A 56 4.66 -3.75 -2.18
CA VAL A 56 4.73 -4.31 -0.83
C VAL A 56 3.35 -4.26 -0.19
N GLY A 57 2.86 -5.41 0.28
CA GLY A 57 1.47 -5.55 0.74
C GLY A 57 0.51 -5.50 -0.44
N CYS A 58 0.80 -6.25 -1.49
CA CYS A 58 0.04 -6.19 -2.75
C CYS A 58 -1.38 -6.79 -2.64
N GLY A 59 -1.67 -7.56 -1.58
CA GLY A 59 -2.94 -8.26 -1.39
C GLY A 59 -3.32 -9.08 -2.61
N GLY A 60 -4.54 -8.91 -3.10
CA GLY A 60 -5.04 -9.56 -4.32
C GLY A 60 -4.57 -8.95 -5.65
N GLY A 61 -3.59 -8.02 -5.63
CA GLY A 61 -2.89 -7.56 -6.83
C GLY A 61 -3.47 -6.36 -7.58
N LEU A 62 -4.47 -5.66 -7.05
CA LEU A 62 -5.15 -4.53 -7.71
C LEU A 62 -4.18 -3.44 -8.21
N LEU A 63 -3.23 -2.99 -7.37
CA LEU A 63 -2.26 -1.98 -7.77
C LEU A 63 -1.19 -2.58 -8.68
N SER A 64 -0.70 -3.76 -8.36
CA SER A 64 0.29 -4.48 -9.15
C SER A 64 -0.12 -4.61 -10.61
N GLU A 65 -1.38 -5.00 -10.86
CA GLU A 65 -1.91 -5.14 -12.22
C GLU A 65 -2.05 -3.79 -12.95
N ALA A 66 -2.51 -2.76 -12.24
CA ALA A 66 -2.60 -1.42 -12.82
C ALA A 66 -1.23 -0.84 -13.21
N LEU A 67 -0.18 -1.13 -12.42
CA LEU A 67 1.19 -0.71 -12.74
C LEU A 67 1.79 -1.52 -13.90
N HIS A 68 1.47 -2.82 -13.97
CA HIS A 68 1.83 -3.67 -15.11
C HIS A 68 1.19 -3.16 -16.41
N ASP A 69 -0.07 -2.76 -16.40
CA ASP A 69 -0.77 -2.19 -17.56
C ASP A 69 -0.15 -0.88 -18.06
N PHE A 70 0.62 -0.20 -17.21
CA PHE A 70 1.45 0.95 -17.60
C PHE A 70 2.87 0.56 -18.07
N GLY A 71 3.12 -0.73 -18.28
CA GLY A 71 4.37 -1.26 -18.85
C GLY A 71 5.47 -1.55 -17.85
N ALA A 72 5.19 -1.62 -16.55
CA ALA A 72 6.17 -1.97 -15.53
C ALA A 72 6.43 -3.48 -15.45
N ASP A 73 7.68 -3.88 -15.10
CA ASP A 73 8.03 -5.24 -14.64
C ASP A 73 7.73 -5.32 -13.13
N VAL A 74 6.56 -5.87 -12.78
CA VAL A 74 6.04 -5.82 -11.42
C VAL A 74 6.32 -7.11 -10.67
N THR A 75 6.78 -6.94 -9.43
CA THR A 75 6.81 -7.98 -8.40
C THR A 75 5.91 -7.53 -7.26
N GLY A 76 4.91 -8.34 -6.91
CA GLY A 76 4.04 -8.15 -5.75
C GLY A 76 4.44 -9.07 -4.61
N ILE A 77 4.50 -8.56 -3.39
CA ILE A 77 4.73 -9.36 -2.19
C ILE A 77 3.69 -9.05 -1.12
N ASP A 78 3.31 -10.08 -0.39
CA ASP A 78 2.43 -9.98 0.77
C ASP A 78 2.77 -11.08 1.77
N ALA A 79 2.54 -10.83 3.06
CA ALA A 79 2.68 -11.84 4.11
C ALA A 79 1.44 -12.75 4.21
N ALA A 80 0.30 -12.33 3.63
CA ALA A 80 -0.96 -13.08 3.62
C ALA A 80 -1.06 -13.95 2.35
N GLY A 81 -0.79 -15.25 2.48
CA GLY A 81 -0.79 -16.22 1.38
C GLY A 81 -2.07 -16.26 0.55
N PRO A 82 -3.30 -16.28 1.14
CA PRO A 82 -4.55 -16.29 0.38
C PRO A 82 -4.69 -15.12 -0.60
N GLY A 83 -4.28 -13.90 -0.22
CA GLY A 83 -4.24 -12.75 -1.12
C GLY A 83 -3.33 -12.97 -2.33
N ILE A 84 -2.15 -13.52 -2.10
CA ILE A 84 -1.18 -13.88 -3.14
C ILE A 84 -1.74 -14.91 -4.13
N GLU A 85 -2.47 -15.92 -3.65
CA GLU A 85 -3.08 -16.92 -4.54
C GLU A 85 -4.18 -16.29 -5.41
N VAL A 86 -5.00 -15.41 -4.85
CA VAL A 86 -5.99 -14.64 -5.61
C VAL A 86 -5.32 -13.77 -6.67
N ALA A 87 -4.25 -13.05 -6.32
CA ALA A 87 -3.49 -12.22 -7.25
C ALA A 87 -2.89 -13.03 -8.41
N LYS A 88 -2.30 -14.22 -8.13
CA LYS A 88 -1.77 -15.12 -9.16
C LYS A 88 -2.84 -15.61 -10.13
N ILE A 89 -4.00 -16.03 -9.59
CA ILE A 89 -5.11 -16.54 -10.40
C ILE A 89 -5.64 -15.44 -11.31
N HIS A 90 -5.89 -14.24 -10.76
CA HIS A 90 -6.44 -13.13 -11.54
C HIS A 90 -5.46 -12.67 -12.63
N ALA A 91 -4.22 -12.44 -12.32
CA ALA A 91 -3.20 -12.06 -13.30
C ALA A 91 -3.03 -13.09 -14.42
N LYS A 92 -3.09 -14.39 -14.08
CA LYS A 92 -3.05 -15.47 -15.08
C LYS A 92 -4.25 -15.44 -16.01
N ASN A 93 -5.45 -15.21 -15.49
CA ASN A 93 -6.68 -15.13 -16.28
C ASN A 93 -6.64 -13.94 -17.24
N ASP A 94 -6.04 -12.84 -16.82
CA ASP A 94 -5.88 -11.61 -17.62
C ASP A 94 -4.59 -11.61 -18.48
N ASN A 95 -3.86 -12.75 -18.52
CA ASN A 95 -2.60 -12.90 -19.27
C ASN A 95 -1.54 -11.87 -18.89
N LYS A 96 -1.48 -11.45 -17.63
CA LYS A 96 -0.49 -10.52 -17.08
C LYS A 96 0.69 -11.28 -16.49
N ASN A 97 1.91 -10.91 -16.90
CA ASN A 97 3.13 -11.54 -16.41
C ASN A 97 3.67 -10.79 -15.18
N ILE A 98 3.04 -11.01 -14.02
CA ILE A 98 3.41 -10.43 -12.74
C ILE A 98 3.93 -11.54 -11.82
N LYS A 99 5.01 -11.26 -11.08
CA LYS A 99 5.56 -12.19 -10.09
C LYS A 99 4.95 -11.90 -8.74
N TYR A 100 4.32 -12.90 -8.11
CA TYR A 100 3.74 -12.77 -6.78
C TYR A 100 4.37 -13.78 -5.80
N PHE A 101 4.80 -13.28 -4.63
CA PHE A 101 5.42 -14.10 -3.60
C PHE A 101 4.80 -13.84 -2.22
N GLU A 102 4.52 -14.93 -1.50
CA GLU A 102 4.22 -14.89 -0.07
C GLU A 102 5.52 -14.75 0.70
N ILE A 103 5.91 -13.50 1.00
CA ILE A 103 7.18 -13.16 1.65
C ILE A 103 7.08 -11.75 2.25
N THR A 104 7.78 -11.48 3.34
CA THR A 104 7.88 -10.13 3.89
C THR A 104 8.91 -9.28 3.13
N ALA A 105 8.80 -7.95 3.25
CA ALA A 105 9.77 -7.03 2.64
C ALA A 105 11.19 -7.24 3.22
N GLU A 106 11.29 -7.52 4.51
CA GLU A 106 12.54 -7.80 5.21
C GLU A 106 13.24 -9.07 4.67
N GLU A 107 12.47 -10.14 4.43
CA GLU A 107 13.00 -11.38 3.85
C GLU A 107 13.44 -11.20 2.39
N LEU A 108 12.67 -10.42 1.60
CA LEU A 108 13.05 -10.08 0.25
C LEU A 108 14.33 -9.23 0.23
N ASN A 109 14.47 -8.27 1.15
CA ASN A 109 15.63 -7.38 1.24
C ASN A 109 16.95 -8.14 1.48
N LEU A 110 16.91 -9.30 2.13
CA LEU A 110 18.10 -10.15 2.29
C LEU A 110 18.64 -10.70 0.96
N LYS A 111 17.81 -10.72 -0.10
CA LYS A 111 18.13 -11.30 -1.41
C LYS A 111 18.25 -10.24 -2.51
N GLU A 112 17.44 -9.19 -2.45
CA GLU A 112 17.23 -8.25 -3.54
C GLU A 112 17.38 -6.77 -3.13
N SER A 113 18.22 -6.46 -2.11
CA SER A 113 18.53 -5.08 -1.74
C SER A 113 19.04 -4.28 -2.95
N GLY A 114 18.56 -3.05 -3.11
CA GLY A 114 18.96 -2.15 -4.19
C GLY A 114 18.55 -2.61 -5.60
N SER A 115 17.49 -3.40 -5.74
CA SER A 115 17.13 -4.02 -7.03
C SER A 115 15.98 -3.34 -7.77
N PHE A 116 15.18 -2.51 -7.10
CA PHE A 116 13.97 -1.93 -7.67
C PHE A 116 14.13 -0.45 -8.03
N ASP A 117 13.55 -0.05 -9.16
CA ASP A 117 13.49 1.37 -9.56
C ASP A 117 12.40 2.12 -8.78
N ILE A 118 11.32 1.41 -8.44
CA ILE A 118 10.14 1.94 -7.75
C ILE A 118 9.68 0.92 -6.70
N VAL A 119 9.35 1.42 -5.52
CA VAL A 119 8.67 0.62 -4.47
C VAL A 119 7.37 1.31 -4.11
N THR A 120 6.28 0.55 -4.02
CA THR A 120 5.00 0.97 -3.47
C THR A 120 4.73 0.21 -2.18
N CYS A 121 4.21 0.91 -1.16
CA CYS A 121 3.75 0.33 0.11
C CYS A 121 2.54 1.15 0.55
N LEU A 122 1.35 0.74 0.09
CA LEU A 122 0.12 1.51 0.22
C LEU A 122 -0.87 0.82 1.14
N GLU A 123 -1.33 1.51 2.19
CA GLU A 123 -2.25 1.00 3.23
C GLU A 123 -1.71 -0.27 3.93
N VAL A 124 -0.42 -0.30 4.24
CA VAL A 124 0.26 -1.41 4.94
C VAL A 124 0.82 -0.97 6.29
N LEU A 125 1.30 0.27 6.36
CA LEU A 125 2.05 0.77 7.52
C LEU A 125 1.28 0.73 8.83
N GLU A 126 -0.03 0.89 8.80
CA GLU A 126 -0.94 0.79 9.93
C GLU A 126 -1.20 -0.65 10.40
N HIS A 127 -0.78 -1.65 9.63
CA HIS A 127 -1.02 -3.08 9.89
C HIS A 127 0.23 -3.81 10.40
N VAL A 128 1.37 -3.13 10.50
CA VAL A 128 2.64 -3.73 10.95
C VAL A 128 3.05 -3.23 12.34
N PRO A 129 3.74 -4.07 13.14
CA PRO A 129 4.23 -3.68 14.46
C PRO A 129 5.24 -2.52 14.44
N ASP A 130 6.12 -2.46 13.45
CA ASP A 130 7.15 -1.41 13.31
C ASP A 130 7.13 -0.79 11.91
N PRO A 131 6.28 0.23 11.67
CA PRO A 131 6.21 0.91 10.39
C PRO A 131 7.50 1.65 10.03
N LYS A 132 8.29 2.10 11.00
CA LYS A 132 9.59 2.75 10.75
C LYS A 132 10.58 1.76 10.13
N SER A 133 10.65 0.54 10.65
CA SER A 133 11.49 -0.53 10.09
C SER A 133 11.06 -0.90 8.67
N LEU A 134 9.76 -1.01 8.42
CA LEU A 134 9.25 -1.32 7.08
C LEU A 134 9.58 -0.23 6.06
N VAL A 135 9.46 1.05 6.43
CA VAL A 135 9.86 2.18 5.56
C VAL A 135 11.34 2.11 5.21
N ALA A 136 12.21 1.84 6.20
CA ALA A 136 13.65 1.67 5.97
C ALA A 136 13.93 0.50 5.01
N THR A 137 13.27 -0.64 5.21
CA THR A 137 13.38 -1.81 4.34
C THR A 137 12.93 -1.51 2.90
N CYS A 138 11.82 -0.78 2.72
CA CYS A 138 11.36 -0.35 1.39
C CYS A 138 12.40 0.55 0.70
N ILE A 139 13.06 1.43 1.44
CA ILE A 139 14.12 2.29 0.90
C ILE A 139 15.38 1.48 0.58
N ASP A 140 15.75 0.48 1.40
CA ASP A 140 16.88 -0.40 1.14
C ASP A 140 16.71 -1.21 -0.16
N LEU A 141 15.48 -1.65 -0.45
CA LEU A 141 15.13 -2.37 -1.68
C LEU A 141 15.25 -1.51 -2.95
N LEU A 142 15.20 -0.18 -2.83
CA LEU A 142 15.37 0.75 -3.94
C LEU A 142 16.82 0.86 -4.40
N LYS A 143 17.02 0.98 -5.71
CA LYS A 143 18.26 1.47 -6.29
C LYS A 143 18.55 2.90 -5.81
N PRO A 144 19.84 3.36 -5.84
CA PRO A 144 20.14 4.78 -5.66
C PRO A 144 19.32 5.63 -6.64
N GLY A 145 18.69 6.70 -6.15
CA GLY A 145 17.79 7.56 -6.93
C GLY A 145 16.42 6.95 -7.24
N GLY A 146 16.16 5.72 -6.81
CA GLY A 146 14.83 5.07 -6.91
C GLY A 146 13.77 5.77 -6.09
N VAL A 147 12.51 5.51 -6.39
CA VAL A 147 11.38 6.25 -5.80
C VAL A 147 10.45 5.37 -5.00
N LEU A 148 9.92 5.92 -3.90
CA LEU A 148 9.03 5.27 -2.97
C LEU A 148 7.67 5.99 -2.95
N PHE A 149 6.60 5.20 -3.00
CA PHE A 149 5.25 5.67 -2.75
C PHE A 149 4.68 4.98 -1.53
N LEU A 150 4.24 5.76 -0.58
CA LEU A 150 3.62 5.31 0.68
C LEU A 150 2.22 5.86 0.79
N SER A 151 1.30 5.13 1.39
CA SER A 151 0.03 5.68 1.87
C SER A 151 -0.36 5.07 3.20
N THR A 152 -1.08 5.84 4.00
CA THR A 152 -1.65 5.42 5.28
C THR A 152 -2.66 6.45 5.79
N ILE A 153 -3.25 6.17 6.95
CA ILE A 153 -4.23 7.01 7.62
C ILE A 153 -3.53 7.95 8.61
N ASN A 154 -3.87 9.24 8.56
CA ASN A 154 -3.32 10.25 9.46
C ASN A 154 -3.84 10.07 10.90
N LYS A 155 -2.98 10.17 11.89
CA LYS A 155 -3.33 10.09 13.32
C LYS A 155 -3.86 11.42 13.84
N ASN A 156 -5.17 11.64 13.73
CA ASN A 156 -5.88 12.80 14.30
C ASN A 156 -7.37 12.48 14.57
N PRO A 157 -8.10 13.33 15.32
CA PRO A 157 -9.51 13.06 15.64
C PRO A 157 -10.42 12.97 14.42
N ARG A 158 -10.13 13.70 13.34
CA ARG A 158 -10.96 13.67 12.12
C ARG A 158 -10.84 12.34 11.39
N SER A 159 -9.64 11.81 11.27
CA SER A 159 -9.41 10.49 10.67
C SER A 159 -10.07 9.38 11.50
N TRP A 160 -10.00 9.50 12.84
CA TRP A 160 -10.69 8.58 13.73
C TRP A 160 -12.20 8.53 13.48
N ILE A 161 -12.84 9.70 13.41
CA ILE A 161 -14.28 9.78 13.13
C ILE A 161 -14.59 9.22 11.72
N THR A 162 -13.78 9.54 10.74
CA THR A 162 -14.06 9.18 9.33
C THR A 162 -13.76 7.70 9.06
N ALA A 163 -12.60 7.21 9.48
CA ALA A 163 -12.17 5.84 9.19
C ALA A 163 -12.83 4.80 10.11
N ILE A 164 -12.90 5.08 11.41
CA ILE A 164 -13.44 4.11 12.36
C ILE A 164 -14.96 4.27 12.48
N VAL A 165 -15.45 5.45 12.87
CA VAL A 165 -16.88 5.66 13.11
C VAL A 165 -17.65 5.66 11.79
N GLY A 166 -17.13 6.32 10.76
CA GLY A 166 -17.77 6.39 9.46
C GLY A 166 -17.74 5.06 8.70
N ALA A 167 -16.56 4.54 8.41
CA ALA A 167 -16.42 3.37 7.53
C ALA A 167 -16.86 2.06 8.21
N GLU A 168 -16.52 1.87 9.49
CA GLU A 168 -16.78 0.59 10.16
C GLU A 168 -18.18 0.52 10.83
N TYR A 169 -18.67 1.62 11.42
CA TYR A 169 -19.90 1.60 12.22
C TYR A 169 -21.12 2.18 11.52
N ILE A 170 -20.97 3.27 10.75
CA ILE A 170 -22.12 3.94 10.12
C ILE A 170 -22.42 3.33 8.75
N PHE A 171 -21.39 3.16 7.92
CA PHE A 171 -21.57 2.72 6.54
C PHE A 171 -21.34 1.22 6.33
N ASN A 172 -20.79 0.53 7.33
CA ASN A 172 -20.49 -0.92 7.27
C ASN A 172 -19.65 -1.29 6.03
N LEU A 173 -18.78 -0.38 5.60
CA LEU A 173 -17.94 -0.52 4.40
C LEU A 173 -16.72 -1.43 4.62
N LEU A 174 -16.33 -1.61 5.89
CA LEU A 174 -15.21 -2.44 6.31
C LEU A 174 -15.61 -3.23 7.56
N PRO A 175 -15.04 -4.42 7.78
CA PRO A 175 -15.24 -5.18 9.00
C PRO A 175 -14.89 -4.35 10.25
N LYS A 176 -15.66 -4.50 11.32
CA LYS A 176 -15.38 -3.80 12.59
C LYS A 176 -14.02 -4.19 13.14
N GLY A 177 -13.24 -3.20 13.58
CA GLY A 177 -11.89 -3.41 14.10
C GLY A 177 -10.82 -3.54 13.01
N THR A 178 -11.12 -3.13 11.76
CA THR A 178 -10.12 -3.06 10.69
C THR A 178 -9.05 -2.02 11.00
N HIS A 179 -9.41 -0.92 11.69
CA HIS A 179 -8.47 0.15 12.00
C HIS A 179 -8.37 0.42 13.50
N GLU A 180 -7.15 0.42 14.00
CA GLU A 180 -6.82 0.82 15.37
C GLU A 180 -6.20 2.23 15.34
N PHE A 181 -6.81 3.21 16.03
CA PHE A 181 -6.34 4.59 16.04
C PHE A 181 -4.87 4.73 16.44
N ASP A 182 -4.39 3.87 17.34
CA ASP A 182 -2.99 3.93 17.79
C ASP A 182 -1.98 3.57 16.71
N LYS A 183 -2.38 2.80 15.72
CA LYS A 183 -1.58 2.42 14.55
C LYS A 183 -1.54 3.50 13.45
N PHE A 184 -2.38 4.54 13.53
CA PHE A 184 -2.39 5.65 12.55
C PHE A 184 -1.11 6.49 12.64
N ILE A 185 -0.64 7.01 11.50
CA ILE A 185 0.66 7.66 11.38
C ILE A 185 0.51 9.10 10.93
N LYS A 186 1.06 10.05 11.69
CA LYS A 186 1.08 11.47 11.27
C LYS A 186 1.98 11.65 10.04
N PRO A 187 1.62 12.52 9.07
CA PRO A 187 2.49 12.83 7.93
C PRO A 187 3.91 13.26 8.33
N SER A 188 4.03 14.03 9.44
CA SER A 188 5.34 14.44 9.96
C SER A 188 6.19 13.28 10.49
N SER A 189 5.55 12.28 11.12
CA SER A 189 6.23 11.07 11.60
C SER A 189 6.69 10.21 10.43
N LEU A 190 5.83 9.99 9.42
CA LEU A 190 6.20 9.24 8.23
C LEU A 190 7.34 9.93 7.46
N ALA A 191 7.29 11.26 7.34
CA ALA A 191 8.37 12.04 6.73
C ALA A 191 9.69 11.93 7.52
N SER A 192 9.64 11.77 8.85
CA SER A 192 10.85 11.49 9.65
C SER A 192 11.40 10.10 9.35
N PHE A 193 10.53 9.06 9.28
CA PHE A 193 10.97 7.70 8.94
C PHE A 193 11.69 7.64 7.59
N VAL A 194 11.15 8.35 6.59
CA VAL A 194 11.76 8.45 5.26
C VAL A 194 13.14 9.11 5.33
N ARG A 195 13.28 10.25 6.03
CA ARG A 195 14.56 10.96 6.17
C ARG A 195 15.58 10.14 6.96
N ASP A 196 15.16 9.50 8.05
CA ASP A 196 16.03 8.65 8.87
C ASP A 196 16.62 7.47 8.07
N ALA A 197 15.94 7.05 7.01
CA ALA A 197 16.36 5.97 6.10
C ALA A 197 17.10 6.46 4.84
N ASN A 198 17.67 7.67 4.86
CA ASN A 198 18.44 8.26 3.75
C ASN A 198 17.63 8.46 2.46
N ALA A 199 16.43 9.02 2.60
CA ALA A 199 15.58 9.42 1.49
C ALA A 199 14.97 10.81 1.74
N GLU A 200 14.56 11.49 0.66
CA GLU A 200 13.90 12.79 0.73
C GLU A 200 12.42 12.68 0.37
N VAL A 201 11.57 13.39 1.10
CA VAL A 201 10.15 13.53 0.76
C VAL A 201 10.01 14.60 -0.31
N ILE A 202 9.48 14.23 -1.47
CA ILE A 202 9.28 15.14 -2.62
C ILE A 202 7.90 15.77 -2.56
N GLU A 203 6.86 14.99 -2.26
CA GLU A 203 5.48 15.48 -2.22
C GLU A 203 4.62 14.65 -1.27
N THR A 204 3.61 15.30 -0.68
CA THR A 204 2.55 14.62 0.07
C THR A 204 1.20 15.14 -0.41
N LYS A 205 0.27 14.23 -0.69
CA LYS A 205 -1.11 14.52 -1.15
C LYS A 205 -2.12 13.85 -0.26
N GLY A 206 -3.20 14.55 0.05
CA GLY A 206 -4.38 13.96 0.66
C GLY A 206 -5.16 13.13 -0.34
N MET A 207 -5.72 12.04 0.13
CA MET A 207 -6.62 11.18 -0.63
C MET A 207 -7.98 11.19 0.06
N PHE A 208 -8.99 11.62 -0.66
CA PHE A 208 -10.36 11.69 -0.18
C PHE A 208 -11.24 10.69 -0.93
N TYR A 209 -12.00 9.91 -0.18
CA TYR A 209 -13.05 9.03 -0.67
C TYR A 209 -14.38 9.42 -0.02
N ASN A 210 -15.43 9.53 -0.81
CA ASN A 210 -16.79 9.78 -0.33
C ASN A 210 -17.60 8.47 -0.38
N PRO A 211 -17.99 7.91 0.77
CA PRO A 211 -18.68 6.62 0.83
C PRO A 211 -20.13 6.67 0.30
N ILE A 212 -20.75 7.87 0.22
CA ILE A 212 -22.12 8.02 -0.27
C ILE A 212 -22.15 8.10 -1.79
N THR A 213 -21.22 8.88 -2.38
CA THR A 213 -21.18 9.09 -3.84
C THR A 213 -20.20 8.18 -4.55
N HIS A 214 -19.43 7.37 -3.80
CA HIS A 214 -18.38 6.51 -4.31
C HIS A 214 -17.38 7.24 -5.23
N LYS A 215 -17.05 8.51 -4.91
CA LYS A 215 -16.07 9.31 -5.64
C LYS A 215 -14.82 9.51 -4.83
N ALA A 216 -13.66 9.40 -5.48
CA ALA A 216 -12.37 9.65 -4.88
C ALA A 216 -11.64 10.79 -5.62
N LYS A 217 -10.76 11.50 -4.92
CA LYS A 217 -9.89 12.54 -5.49
C LYS A 217 -8.63 12.75 -4.65
N LEU A 218 -7.55 13.16 -5.30
CA LEU A 218 -6.39 13.73 -4.60
C LEU A 218 -6.58 15.22 -4.36
N ASN A 219 -6.06 15.70 -3.24
CA ASN A 219 -6.11 17.11 -2.84
C ASN A 219 -4.91 17.44 -1.92
N ASN A 220 -4.94 18.63 -1.28
CA ASN A 220 -3.90 19.03 -0.33
C ASN A 220 -4.32 18.86 1.15
N ASP A 221 -5.52 18.33 1.41
CA ASP A 221 -6.02 18.06 2.76
C ASP A 221 -5.52 16.69 3.23
N LEU A 222 -4.52 16.69 4.09
CA LEU A 222 -3.90 15.48 4.66
C LEU A 222 -4.65 14.93 5.88
N SER A 223 -5.85 15.43 6.17
CA SER A 223 -6.51 15.16 7.45
C SER A 223 -7.02 13.73 7.63
N VAL A 224 -7.19 12.92 6.58
CA VAL A 224 -7.66 11.53 6.69
C VAL A 224 -6.62 10.59 6.09
N ASN A 225 -6.73 10.24 4.82
CA ASN A 225 -5.74 9.42 4.13
C ASN A 225 -4.77 10.32 3.35
N TYR A 226 -3.52 9.88 3.22
CA TYR A 226 -2.54 10.60 2.43
C TYR A 226 -1.58 9.67 1.71
N LEU A 227 -1.06 10.16 0.59
CA LEU A 227 0.01 9.57 -0.20
C LEU A 227 1.28 10.38 0.01
N MET A 228 2.42 9.73 0.16
CA MET A 228 3.73 10.36 0.24
C MET A 228 4.62 9.79 -0.86
N TYR A 229 5.22 10.69 -1.64
CA TYR A 229 6.19 10.40 -2.67
C TYR A 229 7.57 10.82 -2.19
N ALA A 230 8.52 9.89 -2.23
CA ALA A 230 9.88 10.08 -1.75
C ALA A 230 10.91 9.53 -2.74
N ARG A 231 12.18 9.93 -2.59
CA ARG A 231 13.31 9.46 -3.41
C ARG A 231 14.47 9.06 -2.52
N LYS A 232 15.06 7.91 -2.78
CA LYS A 232 16.32 7.45 -2.15
C LYS A 232 17.47 8.35 -2.60
N LEU A 233 18.31 8.79 -1.65
CA LEU A 233 19.50 9.61 -1.89
C LEU A 233 20.72 8.78 -2.32
#